data_f63bd768be68c09a855917caf2684e30
#
_entry.id   f63bd768be68c09a855917caf2684e30
#
_cell.length_a   1.000
_cell.length_b   1.000
_cell.length_c   1.000
_cell.angle_alpha   90.00
_cell.angle_beta   90.00
_cell.angle_gamma   90.00
#
_symmetry.space_group_name_H-M   'P 1'
#
loop_
_entity.id
_entity.type
_entity.pdbx_description
1 polymer ?
#
loop_
_entity_poly.entity_id
_entity_poly.type
_entity_poly.pdbx_seq_one_letter_code
_entity_poly.pdbx_strand_id
1 'polypeptide(L)' 'MPPEEAHRIRIHLDAVLADREMTVAELAERVGLTPVNISVLKNGRAKAIRFSTLSKLCEVLGCQPGDLLTFGR' A
#
# COMPACT_ATOMS: atom_id res chain seq x y z
N MET A 1 23.37 -7.37 6.93
CA MET A 1 22.19 -6.85 6.24
C MET A 1 22.11 -5.34 6.43
N PRO A 2 21.87 -4.61 5.36
CA PRO A 2 21.81 -3.15 5.47
C PRO A 2 20.66 -2.70 6.38
N PRO A 3 20.92 -1.76 7.28
CA PRO A 3 19.87 -1.26 8.17
C PRO A 3 18.71 -0.59 7.47
N GLU A 4 18.94 -0.06 6.27
CA GLU A 4 17.86 0.63 5.54
C GLU A 4 16.75 -0.31 5.10
N GLU A 5 16.97 -1.63 5.16
CA GLU A 5 15.93 -2.60 4.85
C GLU A 5 15.12 -2.97 6.07
N ALA A 6 15.56 -2.57 7.25
CA ALA A 6 14.87 -2.84 8.49
C ALA A 6 14.17 -1.58 8.95
N HIS A 7 12.89 -1.45 8.62
CA HIS A 7 12.13 -0.26 8.97
C HIS A 7 10.94 -0.64 9.85
N ARG A 8 10.28 0.36 10.38
CA ARG A 8 9.12 0.21 11.25
C ARG A 8 7.86 0.82 10.66
N ILE A 9 7.81 0.90 9.35
CA ILE A 9 6.59 1.36 8.68
C ILE A 9 5.66 0.17 8.55
N ARG A 10 4.42 0.36 8.97
CA ARG A 10 3.37 -0.65 8.87
C ARG A 10 2.46 -0.32 7.71
N ILE A 11 2.10 -1.34 6.96
CA ILE A 11 1.21 -1.20 5.81
C ILE A 11 -0.17 -1.70 6.23
N HIS A 12 -1.18 -0.87 5.99
CA HIS A 12 -2.56 -1.22 6.34
C HIS A 12 -3.45 -1.33 5.09
N LEU A 13 -2.84 -1.58 3.95
CA LEU A 13 -3.57 -1.67 2.69
C LEU A 13 -4.61 -2.78 2.73
N ASP A 14 -4.26 -3.91 3.36
CA ASP A 14 -5.17 -5.04 3.47
C ASP A 14 -6.45 -4.66 4.22
N ALA A 15 -6.30 -3.95 5.33
CA ALA A 15 -7.45 -3.52 6.12
C ALA A 15 -8.32 -2.53 5.36
N VAL A 16 -7.71 -1.61 4.61
CA VAL A 16 -8.46 -0.62 3.83
C VAL A 16 -9.19 -1.31 2.69
N LEU A 17 -8.56 -2.27 2.02
CA LEU A 17 -9.21 -3.04 0.96
C LEU A 17 -10.43 -3.79 1.51
N ALA A 18 -10.28 -4.42 2.67
CA ALA A 18 -11.37 -5.13 3.30
C ALA A 18 -12.53 -4.19 3.64
N ASP A 19 -12.19 -3.01 4.18
CA ASP A 19 -13.18 -2.01 4.54
C ASP A 19 -13.95 -1.50 3.33
N ARG A 20 -13.27 -1.39 2.18
CA ARG A 20 -13.87 -0.93 0.92
C ARG A 20 -14.49 -2.06 0.11
N GLU A 21 -14.38 -3.31 0.59
CA GLU A 21 -14.85 -4.49 -0.12
C GLU A 21 -14.27 -4.55 -1.53
N MET A 22 -13.00 -4.23 -1.64
CA MET A 22 -12.28 -4.18 -2.91
C MET A 22 -11.21 -5.26 -2.95
N THR A 23 -11.06 -5.91 -4.11
CA THR A 23 -10.04 -6.93 -4.30
C THR A 23 -8.72 -6.32 -4.75
N VAL A 24 -7.64 -7.09 -4.59
CA VAL A 24 -6.33 -6.68 -5.08
C VAL A 24 -6.39 -6.43 -6.60
N ALA A 25 -7.10 -7.29 -7.32
CA ALA A 25 -7.20 -7.16 -8.77
C ALA A 25 -7.90 -5.86 -9.17
N GLU A 26 -8.99 -5.51 -8.47
CA GLU A 26 -9.69 -4.26 -8.74
C GLU A 26 -8.80 -3.05 -8.47
N LEU A 27 -8.10 -3.07 -7.34
CA LEU A 27 -7.22 -1.96 -7.00
C LEU A 27 -6.11 -1.81 -8.02
N ALA A 28 -5.49 -2.93 -8.40
CA ALA A 28 -4.40 -2.91 -9.38
C ALA A 28 -4.86 -2.28 -10.68
N GLU A 29 -6.04 -2.65 -11.15
CA GLU A 29 -6.60 -2.11 -12.38
C GLU A 29 -6.83 -0.60 -12.26
N ARG A 30 -7.39 -0.16 -11.15
CA ARG A 30 -7.73 1.25 -10.97
C ARG A 30 -6.51 2.14 -10.81
N VAL A 31 -5.44 1.64 -10.17
CA VAL A 31 -4.23 2.44 -9.97
C VAL A 31 -3.22 2.26 -11.10
N GLY A 32 -3.46 1.32 -12.03
CA GLY A 32 -2.56 1.09 -13.14
C GLY A 32 -1.32 0.32 -12.77
N LEU A 33 -1.41 -0.53 -11.76
CA LEU A 33 -0.31 -1.41 -11.33
C LEU A 33 -0.71 -2.85 -11.56
N THR A 34 0.27 -3.76 -11.44
CA THR A 34 -0.01 -5.18 -11.53
C THR A 34 -0.47 -5.69 -10.16
N PRO A 35 -1.27 -6.77 -10.13
CA PRO A 35 -1.63 -7.40 -8.86
C PRO A 35 -0.42 -7.82 -8.04
N VAL A 36 0.67 -8.22 -8.71
CA VAL A 36 1.90 -8.60 -8.01
C VAL A 36 2.46 -7.40 -7.24
N ASN A 37 2.51 -6.22 -7.87
CA ASN A 37 3.01 -5.02 -7.21
C ASN A 37 2.13 -4.62 -6.02
N ILE A 38 0.81 -4.75 -6.16
CA ILE A 38 -0.10 -4.48 -5.05
C ILE A 38 0.14 -5.48 -3.92
N SER A 39 0.36 -6.75 -4.24
CA SER A 39 0.62 -7.77 -3.22
C SER A 39 1.91 -7.51 -2.48
N VAL A 40 2.95 -7.04 -3.19
CA VAL A 40 4.21 -6.68 -2.54
C VAL A 40 4.00 -5.57 -1.53
N LEU A 41 3.21 -4.55 -1.89
CA LEU A 41 2.85 -3.47 -0.97
C LEU A 41 2.03 -4.01 0.19
N LYS A 42 1.00 -4.78 -0.10
CA LYS A 42 0.07 -5.30 0.91
C LYS A 42 0.79 -6.13 1.96
N ASN A 43 1.76 -6.91 1.55
CA ASN A 43 2.48 -7.81 2.44
C ASN A 43 3.67 -7.15 3.14
N GLY A 44 3.85 -5.85 2.93
CA GLY A 44 4.92 -5.11 3.60
C GLY A 44 6.31 -5.40 3.07
N ARG A 45 6.42 -5.94 1.86
CA ARG A 45 7.72 -6.25 1.27
C ARG A 45 8.31 -5.14 0.44
N ALA A 46 7.52 -4.09 0.18
CA ALA A 46 8.02 -2.96 -0.59
C ALA A 46 9.05 -2.19 0.22
N LYS A 47 10.14 -1.83 -0.42
CA LYS A 47 11.21 -1.05 0.21
C LYS A 47 10.99 0.44 0.02
N ALA A 48 10.13 0.81 -0.91
CA ALA A 48 9.84 2.19 -1.21
C ALA A 48 8.50 2.26 -1.93
N ILE A 49 7.91 3.43 -1.89
CA ILE A 49 6.70 3.73 -2.65
C ILE A 49 6.86 5.14 -3.23
N ARG A 50 6.51 5.29 -4.50
CA ARG A 50 6.53 6.60 -5.11
C ARG A 50 5.35 7.41 -4.62
N PHE A 51 5.55 8.71 -4.44
CA PHE A 51 4.45 9.58 -4.03
C PHE A 51 3.32 9.56 -5.05
N SER A 52 3.63 9.43 -6.34
CA SER A 52 2.59 9.33 -7.36
C SER A 52 1.72 8.09 -7.16
N THR A 53 2.33 6.97 -6.79
CA THR A 53 1.60 5.73 -6.51
C THR A 53 0.77 5.90 -5.24
N LEU A 54 1.36 6.45 -4.19
CA LEU A 54 0.65 6.67 -2.93
C LEU A 54 -0.54 7.60 -3.14
N SER A 55 -0.36 8.67 -3.91
CA SER A 55 -1.43 9.60 -4.24
C SER A 55 -2.58 8.88 -4.95
N LYS A 56 -2.24 8.02 -5.90
CA LYS A 56 -3.26 7.29 -6.67
C LYS A 56 -4.02 6.31 -5.78
N LEU A 57 -3.31 5.64 -4.87
CA LEU A 57 -3.95 4.74 -3.91
C LEU A 57 -4.94 5.50 -3.04
N CYS A 58 -4.53 6.65 -2.53
CA CYS A 58 -5.40 7.48 -1.69
C CYS A 58 -6.63 7.94 -2.47
N GLU A 59 -6.44 8.33 -3.72
CA GLU A 59 -7.53 8.77 -4.57
C GLU A 59 -8.55 7.66 -4.82
N VAL A 60 -8.06 6.49 -5.20
CA VAL A 60 -8.93 5.36 -5.53
C VAL A 60 -9.64 4.83 -4.28
N LEU A 61 -8.93 4.76 -3.17
CA LEU A 61 -9.49 4.21 -1.93
C LEU A 61 -10.23 5.25 -1.09
N GLY A 62 -10.11 6.52 -1.44
CA GLY A 62 -10.77 7.59 -0.69
C GLY A 62 -10.25 7.68 0.73
N CYS A 63 -8.92 7.67 0.89
CA CYS A 63 -8.29 7.69 2.21
C CYS A 63 -7.06 8.58 2.19
N GLN A 64 -6.46 8.73 3.35
CA GLN A 64 -5.25 9.53 3.53
C GLN A 64 -4.04 8.60 3.63
N PRO A 65 -2.82 9.12 3.36
CA PRO A 65 -1.62 8.28 3.52
C PRO A 65 -1.50 7.66 4.91
N GLY A 66 -1.94 8.36 5.94
CA GLY A 66 -1.91 7.85 7.31
C GLY A 66 -2.85 6.67 7.55
N ASP A 67 -3.80 6.47 6.66
CA ASP A 67 -4.67 5.29 6.73
C ASP A 67 -3.98 4.05 6.15
N LEU A 68 -3.00 4.27 5.28
CA LEU A 68 -2.29 3.19 4.60
C LEU A 68 -0.94 2.87 5.25
N LEU A 69 -0.28 3.88 5.79
CA LEU A 69 1.07 3.75 6.34
C LEU A 69 1.11 4.36 7.73
N THR A 70 1.66 3.62 8.68
CA THR A 70 1.89 4.15 10.01
C THR A 70 3.28 3.76 10.47
N PHE A 71 3.78 4.48 11.47
CA PHE A 71 5.04 4.14 12.11
C PHE A 71 4.75 3.26 13.32
N GLY A 72 5.35 2.07 13.35
CA GLY A 72 5.18 1.11 14.44
C GLY A 72 6.42 1.02 15.29
N ARG A 73 6.24 0.53 16.49
CA ARG A 73 7.36 0.33 17.41
C ARG A 73 7.53 -1.11 17.79
#